data_efe03647e9fef54f98fe097f6ebb8dc0
#
_entry.id   efe03647e9fef54f98fe097f6ebb8dc0
#
_cell.length_a   1.000
_cell.length_b   1.000
_cell.length_c   1.000
_cell.angle_alpha   90.00
_cell.angle_beta   90.00
_cell.angle_gamma   90.00
#
_symmetry.space_group_name_H-M   'P 1'
#
loop_
_entity.id
_entity.type
_entity.pdbx_description
1 polymer ?
#
loop_
_entity_poly.entity_id
_entity_poly.type
_entity_poly.pdbx_seq_one_letter_code
_entity_poly.pdbx_strand_id
1 'polypeptide(L)'
;MHGKVSIQTVRKTIRQDPNTRKEIIVCPGGAYATLSAFEGEPVARFFAGQGWNTSVCEYGVEEKARMPGPLLQLALAVAQARRENDFVAVCGFSAGANLAALLCTRYEEAARLLGTKPEAVRPDAAVLGYGVYRFPAGMVPQPAEKFGQVSGQSDLLPKCFRPALRQTAQGDRLDFEALMLEYAAGRQDPSADEWRSLSPAELAGPETPPAFLWTTREDTMVPSEQSLFYAQALWAQGVPAALHLFSRGDHGEGLAEQNPESHFWPEMAHSWLLALIGTES
;
A
#
# COMPACT_ATOMS: atom_id res chain seq x y z
N MET A 1 26.75 0.71 -20.56
CA MET A 1 25.45 0.76 -21.32
C MET A 1 24.36 0.35 -20.34
N HIS A 2 23.62 1.31 -19.80
CA HIS A 2 22.49 1.02 -18.91
C HIS A 2 21.29 0.70 -19.81
N GLY A 3 20.93 -0.58 -19.89
CA GLY A 3 19.71 -0.98 -20.57
C GLY A 3 18.53 -0.25 -19.91
N LYS A 4 17.80 0.57 -20.67
CA LYS A 4 16.52 1.15 -20.22
C LYS A 4 15.60 -0.02 -19.97
N VAL A 5 15.36 -0.33 -18.69
CA VAL A 5 14.28 -1.23 -18.31
C VAL A 5 13.00 -0.54 -18.75
N SER A 6 12.31 -1.12 -19.74
CA SER A 6 11.01 -0.62 -20.17
C SER A 6 10.00 -0.99 -19.08
N ILE A 7 9.79 -0.08 -18.13
CA ILE A 7 8.78 -0.25 -17.09
C ILE A 7 7.46 0.19 -17.70
N GLN A 8 6.55 -0.76 -17.87
CA GLN A 8 5.19 -0.44 -18.35
C GLN A 8 4.39 0.21 -17.24
N THR A 9 3.59 1.21 -17.61
CA THR A 9 2.62 1.80 -16.70
C THR A 9 1.49 0.82 -16.44
N VAL A 10 1.17 0.66 -15.19
CA VAL A 10 0.15 -0.25 -14.67
C VAL A 10 -1.04 0.52 -14.07
N ARG A 11 -1.27 1.75 -14.55
CA ARG A 11 -2.37 2.62 -14.11
C ARG A 11 -3.64 2.32 -14.91
N LYS A 12 -4.65 1.75 -14.23
CA LYS A 12 -6.00 1.54 -14.76
C LYS A 12 -6.88 2.71 -14.33
N THR A 13 -7.22 3.61 -15.24
CA THR A 13 -8.13 4.74 -14.98
C THR A 13 -9.54 4.23 -14.73
N ILE A 14 -10.17 4.68 -13.63
CA ILE A 14 -11.56 4.39 -13.26
C ILE A 14 -12.45 5.59 -13.55
N ARG A 15 -11.99 6.81 -13.23
CA ARG A 15 -12.65 8.07 -13.59
C ARG A 15 -11.61 9.08 -14.02
N GLN A 16 -11.92 9.83 -15.06
CA GLN A 16 -11.19 11.02 -15.47
C GLN A 16 -12.19 12.12 -15.87
N ASP A 17 -12.14 13.24 -15.14
CA ASP A 17 -12.95 14.42 -15.37
C ASP A 17 -12.00 15.61 -15.59
N PRO A 18 -11.99 16.24 -16.77
CA PRO A 18 -11.06 17.33 -17.08
C PRO A 18 -11.30 18.59 -16.23
N ASN A 19 -12.46 18.70 -15.58
CA ASN A 19 -12.77 19.80 -14.67
C ASN A 19 -12.24 19.58 -13.25
N THR A 20 -11.75 18.38 -12.95
CA THR A 20 -11.15 18.02 -11.66
C THR A 20 -9.63 17.99 -11.81
N ARG A 21 -8.93 18.70 -10.92
CA ARG A 21 -7.46 18.80 -10.88
C ARG A 21 -6.84 18.02 -9.72
N LYS A 22 -7.54 17.01 -9.22
CA LYS A 22 -7.11 16.17 -8.11
C LYS A 22 -7.35 14.70 -8.44
N GLU A 23 -6.35 13.85 -8.18
CA GLU A 23 -6.43 12.42 -8.43
C GLU A 23 -6.00 11.62 -7.20
N ILE A 24 -6.63 10.46 -7.00
CA ILE A 24 -6.19 9.44 -6.07
C ILE A 24 -5.87 8.14 -6.81
N ILE A 25 -4.68 7.60 -6.56
CA ILE A 25 -4.20 6.34 -7.16
C ILE A 25 -4.28 5.26 -6.09
N VAL A 26 -5.11 4.25 -6.31
CA VAL A 26 -5.33 3.16 -5.37
C VAL A 26 -4.36 2.01 -5.63
N CYS A 27 -3.68 1.55 -4.56
CA CYS A 27 -2.74 0.44 -4.55
C CYS A 27 -3.35 -0.70 -3.71
N PRO A 28 -3.95 -1.73 -4.32
CA PRO A 28 -4.52 -2.86 -3.58
C PRO A 28 -3.48 -3.63 -2.77
N GLY A 29 -3.89 -4.31 -1.71
CA GLY A 29 -3.08 -5.28 -0.99
C GLY A 29 -2.94 -6.61 -1.71
N GLY A 30 -2.47 -7.63 -0.98
CA GLY A 30 -2.30 -9.00 -1.50
C GLY A 30 -0.88 -9.53 -1.34
N ALA A 31 -0.13 -9.02 -0.34
CA ALA A 31 1.19 -9.51 0.08
C ALA A 31 2.24 -9.57 -1.05
N TYR A 32 2.14 -8.72 -2.08
CA TYR A 32 2.93 -8.78 -3.31
C TYR A 32 2.78 -10.08 -4.12
N ALA A 33 1.89 -10.97 -3.70
CA ALA A 33 1.57 -12.23 -4.38
C ALA A 33 0.41 -12.07 -5.36
N THR A 34 -0.54 -11.19 -5.06
CA THR A 34 -1.74 -10.92 -5.86
C THR A 34 -2.19 -9.48 -5.65
N LEU A 35 -3.26 -9.07 -6.32
CA LEU A 35 -3.94 -7.80 -6.10
C LEU A 35 -5.36 -8.05 -5.63
N SER A 36 -5.71 -7.52 -4.46
CA SER A 36 -7.03 -7.66 -3.86
C SER A 36 -8.07 -6.85 -4.64
N ALA A 37 -9.02 -7.52 -5.27
CA ALA A 37 -10.01 -6.88 -6.14
C ALA A 37 -10.92 -5.89 -5.38
N PHE A 38 -11.26 -6.19 -4.12
CA PHE A 38 -12.16 -5.35 -3.32
C PHE A 38 -11.46 -4.13 -2.70
N GLU A 39 -10.12 -4.08 -2.69
CA GLU A 39 -9.32 -2.93 -2.28
C GLU A 39 -8.93 -2.02 -3.45
N GLY A 40 -9.21 -2.42 -4.68
CA GLY A 40 -8.89 -1.69 -5.90
C GLY A 40 -10.04 -0.83 -6.41
N GLU A 41 -10.78 -1.35 -7.39
CA GLU A 41 -11.85 -0.61 -8.07
C GLU A 41 -12.98 -0.12 -7.15
N PRO A 42 -13.47 -0.87 -6.15
CA PRO A 42 -14.49 -0.36 -5.22
C PRO A 42 -14.05 0.90 -4.48
N VAL A 43 -12.82 0.94 -3.99
CA VAL A 43 -12.26 2.12 -3.32
C VAL A 43 -12.09 3.29 -4.30
N ALA A 44 -11.57 3.03 -5.51
CA ALA A 44 -11.46 4.05 -6.54
C ALA A 44 -12.84 4.63 -6.92
N ARG A 45 -13.89 3.81 -7.00
CA ARG A 45 -15.26 4.27 -7.25
C ARG A 45 -15.84 5.10 -6.12
N PHE A 46 -15.52 4.79 -4.87
CA PHE A 46 -15.90 5.64 -3.75
C PHE A 46 -15.36 7.07 -3.94
N PHE A 47 -14.06 7.23 -4.12
CA PHE A 47 -13.45 8.55 -4.32
C PHE A 47 -13.90 9.23 -5.62
N ALA A 48 -14.19 8.44 -6.68
CA ALA A 48 -14.80 8.96 -7.90
C ALA A 48 -16.17 9.62 -7.63
N GLY A 49 -16.99 9.01 -6.78
CA GLY A 49 -18.25 9.57 -6.29
C GLY A 49 -18.07 10.88 -5.51
N GLN A 50 -16.90 11.07 -4.87
CA GLN A 50 -16.53 12.30 -4.14
C GLN A 50 -15.85 13.36 -5.02
N GLY A 51 -15.88 13.21 -6.34
CA GLY A 51 -15.37 14.21 -7.27
C GLY A 51 -13.87 14.17 -7.52
N TRP A 52 -13.19 13.02 -7.26
CA TRP A 52 -11.78 12.81 -7.63
C TRP A 52 -11.65 12.16 -9.01
N ASN A 53 -10.58 12.46 -9.72
CA ASN A 53 -10.04 11.56 -10.71
C ASN A 53 -9.48 10.35 -9.97
N THR A 54 -9.65 9.16 -10.51
CA THR A 54 -9.26 7.93 -9.81
C THR A 54 -8.67 6.90 -10.76
N SER A 55 -7.66 6.21 -10.29
CA SER A 55 -7.07 5.06 -10.97
C SER A 55 -6.62 3.99 -9.96
N VAL A 56 -6.47 2.77 -10.46
CA VAL A 56 -5.89 1.65 -9.71
C VAL A 56 -4.50 1.37 -10.28
N CYS A 57 -3.51 1.25 -9.41
CA CYS A 57 -2.17 0.82 -9.78
C CYS A 57 -2.11 -0.71 -9.70
N GLU A 58 -2.17 -1.38 -10.86
CA GLU A 58 -2.00 -2.83 -10.99
C GLU A 58 -0.51 -3.18 -11.03
N TYR A 59 0.20 -2.91 -9.92
CA TYR A 59 1.65 -3.13 -9.82
C TYR A 59 2.03 -4.62 -9.94
N GLY A 60 3.28 -4.88 -10.26
CA GLY A 60 3.80 -6.24 -10.45
C GLY A 60 3.68 -7.08 -9.19
N VAL A 61 3.20 -8.30 -9.34
CA VAL A 61 3.07 -9.31 -8.28
C VAL A 61 3.92 -10.53 -8.60
N GLU A 62 4.10 -11.42 -7.64
CA GLU A 62 4.95 -12.60 -7.74
C GLU A 62 6.39 -12.21 -8.16
N GLU A 63 6.99 -12.84 -9.14
CA GLU A 63 8.36 -12.55 -9.62
C GLU A 63 8.52 -11.11 -10.12
N LYS A 64 7.43 -10.45 -10.51
CA LYS A 64 7.42 -9.05 -10.93
C LYS A 64 7.34 -8.07 -9.75
N ALA A 65 7.12 -8.57 -8.53
CA ALA A 65 7.07 -7.75 -7.32
C ALA A 65 8.45 -7.36 -6.78
N ARG A 66 9.53 -7.88 -7.37
CA ARG A 66 10.89 -7.55 -6.94
C ARG A 66 11.14 -6.05 -6.97
N MET A 67 11.51 -5.50 -5.81
CA MET A 67 11.90 -4.09 -5.74
C MET A 67 13.17 -3.81 -6.54
N PRO A 68 13.28 -2.66 -7.20
CA PRO A 68 12.35 -1.52 -7.16
C PRO A 68 11.22 -1.55 -8.21
N GLY A 69 10.92 -2.67 -8.87
CA GLY A 69 9.92 -2.74 -9.96
C GLY A 69 8.58 -2.08 -9.62
N PRO A 70 7.82 -2.54 -8.60
CA PRO A 70 6.55 -1.95 -8.19
C PRO A 70 6.67 -0.48 -7.77
N LEU A 71 7.76 -0.11 -7.10
CA LEU A 71 8.04 1.28 -6.70
C LEU A 71 8.10 2.20 -7.92
N LEU A 72 8.83 1.79 -8.98
CA LEU A 72 8.95 2.56 -10.21
C LEU A 72 7.65 2.59 -11.02
N GLN A 73 6.84 1.52 -10.97
CA GLN A 73 5.52 1.48 -11.60
C GLN A 73 4.57 2.48 -10.94
N LEU A 74 4.52 2.53 -9.61
CA LEU A 74 3.70 3.52 -8.88
C LEU A 74 4.22 4.95 -9.12
N ALA A 75 5.53 5.16 -9.13
CA ALA A 75 6.14 6.45 -9.44
C ALA A 75 5.75 6.95 -10.84
N LEU A 76 5.74 6.07 -11.85
CA LEU A 76 5.26 6.39 -13.19
C LEU A 76 3.77 6.71 -13.22
N ALA A 77 2.94 6.00 -12.45
CA ALA A 77 1.52 6.29 -12.33
C ALA A 77 1.29 7.69 -11.75
N VAL A 78 2.04 8.07 -10.70
CA VAL A 78 2.02 9.43 -10.13
C VAL A 78 2.47 10.46 -11.18
N ALA A 79 3.58 10.21 -11.88
CA ALA A 79 4.07 11.13 -12.91
C ALA A 79 3.07 11.35 -14.06
N GLN A 80 2.29 10.34 -14.42
CA GLN A 80 1.24 10.47 -15.42
C GLN A 80 0.04 11.25 -14.89
N ALA A 81 -0.42 10.94 -13.68
CA ALA A 81 -1.51 11.66 -13.03
C ALA A 81 -1.18 13.15 -12.86
N ARG A 82 0.08 13.47 -12.51
CA ARG A 82 0.58 14.84 -12.33
C ARG A 82 0.49 15.72 -13.58
N ARG A 83 0.41 15.15 -14.78
CA ARG A 83 0.28 15.91 -16.01
C ARG A 83 -1.07 16.63 -16.13
N GLU A 84 -2.09 16.10 -15.49
CA GLU A 84 -3.48 16.54 -15.59
C GLU A 84 -4.06 17.01 -14.26
N ASN A 85 -3.34 16.79 -13.16
CA ASN A 85 -3.81 17.08 -11.82
C ASN A 85 -2.76 17.89 -11.04
N ASP A 86 -3.23 18.88 -10.28
CA ASP A 86 -2.40 19.69 -9.40
C ASP A 86 -2.11 18.98 -8.08
N PHE A 87 -3.04 18.11 -7.64
CA PHE A 87 -2.92 17.31 -6.43
C PHE A 87 -3.06 15.81 -6.75
N VAL A 88 -2.07 15.01 -6.37
CA VAL A 88 -2.07 13.55 -6.59
C VAL A 88 -1.79 12.83 -5.28
N ALA A 89 -2.81 12.15 -4.76
CA ALA A 89 -2.69 11.29 -3.59
C ALA A 89 -2.52 9.82 -3.98
N VAL A 90 -1.89 9.04 -3.11
CA VAL A 90 -1.87 7.57 -3.19
C VAL A 90 -2.69 6.97 -2.06
N CYS A 91 -3.49 5.94 -2.36
CA CYS A 91 -4.27 5.20 -1.37
C CYS A 91 -3.85 3.74 -1.40
N GLY A 92 -3.35 3.19 -0.30
CA GLY A 92 -2.85 1.82 -0.27
C GLY A 92 -3.40 0.99 0.88
N PHE A 93 -3.43 -0.34 0.67
CA PHE A 93 -3.90 -1.31 1.65
C PHE A 93 -2.88 -2.42 1.85
N SER A 94 -2.64 -2.85 3.11
CA SER A 94 -1.73 -3.96 3.40
C SER A 94 -0.37 -3.80 2.69
N ALA A 95 0.01 -4.73 1.81
CA ALA A 95 1.21 -4.61 0.96
C ALA A 95 1.17 -3.39 0.01
N GLY A 96 -0.02 -3.00 -0.48
CA GLY A 96 -0.21 -1.77 -1.27
C GLY A 96 0.02 -0.50 -0.44
N ALA A 97 -0.30 -0.52 0.87
CA ALA A 97 0.04 0.56 1.78
C ALA A 97 1.56 0.63 2.05
N ASN A 98 2.22 -0.53 2.16
CA ASN A 98 3.69 -0.57 2.20
C ASN A 98 4.28 0.07 0.94
N LEU A 99 3.81 -0.31 -0.25
CA LEU A 99 4.27 0.25 -1.52
C LEU A 99 4.04 1.76 -1.62
N ALA A 100 2.86 2.24 -1.25
CA ALA A 100 2.51 3.67 -1.25
C ALA A 100 3.42 4.45 -0.28
N ALA A 101 3.62 3.95 0.94
CA ALA A 101 4.50 4.55 1.93
C ALA A 101 5.98 4.51 1.50
N LEU A 102 6.43 3.42 0.82
CA LEU A 102 7.76 3.35 0.22
C LEU A 102 7.95 4.43 -0.85
N LEU A 103 6.96 4.68 -1.71
CA LEU A 103 7.07 5.77 -2.67
C LEU A 103 7.17 7.12 -1.96
N CYS A 104 6.37 7.36 -0.92
CA CYS A 104 6.43 8.60 -0.14
C CYS A 104 7.80 8.85 0.51
N THR A 105 8.55 7.80 0.84
CA THR A 105 9.86 7.90 1.50
C THR A 105 11.06 7.73 0.56
N ARG A 106 10.84 7.24 -0.68
CA ARG A 106 11.88 6.92 -1.66
C ARG A 106 11.62 7.55 -3.04
N TYR A 107 10.78 8.58 -3.12
CA TYR A 107 10.44 9.24 -4.39
C TYR A 107 11.67 9.84 -5.09
N GLU A 108 12.66 10.32 -4.36
CA GLU A 108 13.93 10.82 -4.92
C GLU A 108 14.72 9.71 -5.61
N GLU A 109 14.78 8.53 -4.97
CA GLU A 109 15.41 7.36 -5.57
C GLU A 109 14.65 6.91 -6.82
N ALA A 110 13.32 6.85 -6.76
CA ALA A 110 12.47 6.51 -7.90
C ALA A 110 12.67 7.51 -9.05
N ALA A 111 12.72 8.81 -8.76
CA ALA A 111 12.99 9.85 -9.74
C ALA A 111 14.36 9.67 -10.41
N ARG A 112 15.41 9.42 -9.61
CA ARG A 112 16.76 9.17 -10.12
C ARG A 112 16.81 7.96 -11.04
N LEU A 113 16.16 6.86 -10.68
CA LEU A 113 16.10 5.63 -11.49
C LEU A 113 15.30 5.81 -12.78
N LEU A 114 14.27 6.64 -12.77
CA LEU A 114 13.43 6.97 -13.92
C LEU A 114 14.02 8.09 -14.80
N GLY A 115 15.06 8.79 -14.32
CA GLY A 115 15.63 9.94 -15.04
C GLY A 115 14.69 11.13 -15.10
N THR A 116 13.90 11.36 -14.04
CA THR A 116 12.94 12.47 -13.92
C THR A 116 13.21 13.30 -12.68
N LYS A 117 12.42 14.37 -12.49
CA LYS A 117 12.51 15.21 -11.28
C LYS A 117 11.73 14.58 -10.10
N PRO A 118 12.20 14.73 -8.86
CA PRO A 118 11.51 14.23 -7.68
C PRO A 118 10.04 14.67 -7.58
N GLU A 119 9.75 15.94 -7.88
CA GLU A 119 8.40 16.52 -7.79
C GLU A 119 7.41 15.85 -8.75
N ALA A 120 7.91 15.29 -9.86
CA ALA A 120 7.06 14.60 -10.83
C ALA A 120 6.50 13.26 -10.31
N VAL A 121 7.19 12.62 -9.36
CA VAL A 121 6.86 11.29 -8.85
C VAL A 121 6.51 11.28 -7.35
N ARG A 122 6.66 12.43 -6.65
CA ARG A 122 6.30 12.59 -5.25
C ARG A 122 4.79 12.75 -5.14
N PRO A 123 4.08 11.88 -4.38
CA PRO A 123 2.68 12.12 -4.02
C PRO A 123 2.55 13.37 -3.14
N ASP A 124 1.38 14.03 -3.15
CA ASP A 124 1.10 15.14 -2.24
C ASP A 124 0.59 14.65 -0.88
N ALA A 125 -0.06 13.49 -0.85
CA ALA A 125 -0.54 12.86 0.37
C ALA A 125 -0.68 11.34 0.22
N ALA A 126 -0.75 10.61 1.34
CA ALA A 126 -1.05 9.19 1.37
C ALA A 126 -2.23 8.86 2.27
N VAL A 127 -3.10 7.93 1.83
CA VAL A 127 -4.15 7.28 2.63
C VAL A 127 -3.78 5.81 2.76
N LEU A 128 -3.61 5.31 3.98
CA LEU A 128 -2.93 4.04 4.23
C LEU A 128 -3.75 3.17 5.19
N GLY A 129 -4.30 2.07 4.72
CA GLY A 129 -5.08 1.10 5.50
C GLY A 129 -4.25 -0.11 5.92
N TYR A 130 -4.24 -0.45 7.21
CA TYR A 130 -3.65 -1.67 7.80
C TYR A 130 -2.35 -2.16 7.13
N GLY A 131 -1.44 -1.24 6.83
CA GLY A 131 -0.21 -1.53 6.11
C GLY A 131 0.92 -2.08 6.97
N VAL A 132 1.95 -2.58 6.29
CA VAL A 132 3.22 -3.01 6.89
C VAL A 132 4.26 -1.92 6.68
N TYR A 133 4.77 -1.33 7.76
CA TYR A 133 5.65 -0.15 7.66
C TYR A 133 7.03 -0.35 8.25
N ARG A 134 7.25 -1.46 8.94
CA ARG A 134 8.54 -1.82 9.54
C ARG A 134 8.73 -3.32 9.53
N PHE A 135 9.89 -3.79 9.08
CA PHE A 135 10.28 -5.19 9.15
C PHE A 135 11.38 -5.40 10.23
N PRO A 136 11.39 -6.55 10.95
CA PRO A 136 10.35 -7.57 10.92
C PRO A 136 9.01 -7.01 11.38
N ALA A 137 7.93 -7.43 10.69
CA ALA A 137 6.61 -6.85 10.92
C ALA A 137 5.88 -7.48 12.11
N GLY A 138 6.28 -8.67 12.50
CA GLY A 138 5.60 -9.45 13.55
C GLY A 138 4.22 -9.93 13.11
N MET A 139 4.02 -10.15 11.81
CA MET A 139 2.76 -10.65 11.27
C MET A 139 2.44 -12.03 11.83
N VAL A 140 1.16 -12.26 12.08
CA VAL A 140 0.69 -13.54 12.63
C VAL A 140 0.37 -14.50 11.49
N PRO A 141 0.99 -15.70 11.43
CA PRO A 141 0.68 -16.69 10.40
C PRO A 141 -0.78 -17.12 10.43
N GLN A 142 -1.45 -17.04 9.28
CA GLN A 142 -2.89 -17.31 9.14
C GLN A 142 -3.19 -18.77 8.82
N PRO A 143 -4.33 -19.36 9.27
CA PRO A 143 -4.75 -20.66 8.80
C PRO A 143 -4.86 -20.70 7.29
N ALA A 144 -4.19 -21.67 6.63
CA ALA A 144 -4.18 -21.76 5.17
C ALA A 144 -5.59 -21.95 4.57
N GLU A 145 -6.48 -22.59 5.32
CA GLU A 145 -7.88 -22.81 4.96
C GLU A 145 -8.71 -21.53 4.73
N LYS A 146 -8.30 -20.39 5.36
CA LYS A 146 -8.94 -19.08 5.10
C LYS A 146 -8.72 -18.60 3.66
N PHE A 147 -7.70 -19.07 2.97
CA PHE A 147 -7.25 -18.57 1.65
C PHE A 147 -7.36 -19.60 0.54
N GLY A 148 -7.69 -20.86 0.88
CA GLY A 148 -8.02 -21.92 -0.07
C GLY A 148 -9.49 -22.29 0.04
N GLN A 149 -10.18 -22.54 -1.08
CA GLN A 149 -11.55 -23.03 -1.01
C GLN A 149 -11.59 -24.37 -0.26
N VAL A 150 -12.29 -24.32 0.86
CA VAL A 150 -12.80 -25.39 1.71
C VAL A 150 -12.62 -26.80 1.18
N SER A 151 -11.63 -27.48 1.65
CA SER A 151 -11.62 -28.88 2.10
C SER A 151 -10.18 -29.36 2.21
N GLY A 152 -9.57 -29.35 3.41
CA GLY A 152 -8.46 -30.25 3.81
C GLY A 152 -7.36 -30.66 2.79
N GLN A 153 -7.24 -29.99 1.65
CA GLN A 153 -6.28 -30.28 0.59
C GLN A 153 -5.48 -29.04 0.25
N SER A 154 -4.21 -29.05 0.63
CA SER A 154 -3.19 -28.06 0.25
C SER A 154 -3.09 -27.81 -1.27
N ASP A 155 -3.67 -28.70 -2.10
CA ASP A 155 -3.66 -28.61 -3.55
C ASP A 155 -4.57 -27.52 -4.13
N LEU A 156 -5.49 -26.96 -3.31
CA LEU A 156 -6.39 -25.87 -3.71
C LEU A 156 -5.87 -24.48 -3.35
N LEU A 157 -4.74 -24.39 -2.63
CA LEU A 157 -4.12 -23.12 -2.33
C LEU A 157 -3.56 -22.48 -3.61
N PRO A 158 -3.87 -21.19 -3.90
CA PRO A 158 -3.28 -20.49 -5.03
C PRO A 158 -1.76 -20.63 -5.06
N LYS A 159 -1.20 -20.89 -6.24
CA LYS A 159 0.24 -21.14 -6.39
C LYS A 159 1.10 -20.01 -5.81
N CYS A 160 0.64 -18.76 -5.94
CA CYS A 160 1.32 -17.57 -5.41
C CYS A 160 1.49 -17.59 -3.88
N PHE A 161 0.68 -18.36 -3.12
CA PHE A 161 0.83 -18.45 -1.67
C PHE A 161 1.70 -19.63 -1.20
N ARG A 162 2.09 -20.53 -2.09
CA ARG A 162 2.92 -21.71 -1.73
C ARG A 162 4.24 -21.35 -1.03
N PRO A 163 4.96 -20.27 -1.38
CA PRO A 163 6.19 -19.91 -0.67
C PRO A 163 5.97 -19.58 0.83
N ALA A 164 4.75 -19.15 1.18
CA ALA A 164 4.37 -18.84 2.55
C ALA A 164 3.92 -20.05 3.38
N LEU A 165 3.66 -21.20 2.75
CA LEU A 165 3.08 -22.35 3.44
C LEU A 165 4.04 -22.93 4.47
N ARG A 166 3.56 -23.08 5.69
CA ARG A 166 4.23 -23.69 6.82
C ARG A 166 3.36 -24.79 7.38
N GLN A 167 3.90 -26.00 7.43
CA GLN A 167 3.25 -27.14 8.10
C GLN A 167 3.54 -27.07 9.60
N THR A 168 2.50 -27.02 10.42
CA THR A 168 2.62 -26.97 11.89
C THR A 168 1.82 -28.09 12.53
N ALA A 169 2.07 -28.35 13.82
CA ALA A 169 1.29 -29.33 14.57
C ALA A 169 -0.20 -28.96 14.70
N GLN A 170 -0.55 -27.67 14.48
CA GLN A 170 -1.92 -27.15 14.53
C GLN A 170 -2.55 -27.00 13.13
N GLY A 171 -1.93 -27.59 12.09
CA GLY A 171 -2.36 -27.49 10.69
C GLY A 171 -1.51 -26.56 9.85
N ASP A 172 -1.84 -26.46 8.59
CA ASP A 172 -1.14 -25.62 7.62
C ASP A 172 -1.40 -24.13 7.89
N ARG A 173 -0.32 -23.33 7.88
CA ARG A 173 -0.34 -21.89 8.10
C ARG A 173 0.30 -21.16 6.93
N LEU A 174 -0.15 -19.94 6.65
CA LEU A 174 0.47 -19.01 5.70
C LEU A 174 1.20 -17.92 6.46
N ASP A 175 2.50 -17.83 6.24
CA ASP A 175 3.38 -16.79 6.73
C ASP A 175 3.44 -15.65 5.70
N PHE A 176 2.58 -14.66 5.85
CA PHE A 176 2.47 -13.54 4.92
C PHE A 176 3.65 -12.57 5.00
N GLU A 177 4.34 -12.50 6.15
CA GLU A 177 5.58 -11.73 6.24
C GLU A 177 6.67 -12.35 5.36
N ALA A 178 6.88 -13.66 5.49
CA ALA A 178 7.81 -14.38 4.63
C ALA A 178 7.43 -14.28 3.15
N LEU A 179 6.13 -14.28 2.83
CA LEU A 179 5.63 -14.11 1.46
C LEU A 179 5.96 -12.73 0.88
N MET A 180 5.73 -11.67 1.63
CA MET A 180 6.08 -10.31 1.22
C MET A 180 7.58 -10.18 0.97
N LEU A 181 8.41 -10.74 1.83
CA LEU A 181 9.87 -10.73 1.70
C LEU A 181 10.33 -11.55 0.49
N GLU A 182 9.75 -12.75 0.28
CA GLU A 182 10.05 -13.60 -0.89
C GLU A 182 9.85 -12.83 -2.18
N TYR A 183 8.73 -12.16 -2.35
CA TYR A 183 8.42 -11.45 -3.57
C TYR A 183 9.12 -10.09 -3.68
N ALA A 184 9.13 -9.28 -2.63
CA ALA A 184 9.71 -7.94 -2.68
C ALA A 184 11.24 -7.94 -2.64
N ALA A 185 11.87 -8.77 -1.78
CA ALA A 185 13.32 -8.90 -1.64
C ALA A 185 13.90 -10.12 -2.37
N GLY A 186 13.06 -11.12 -2.72
CA GLY A 186 13.41 -12.37 -3.35
C GLY A 186 14.08 -13.38 -2.44
N ARG A 187 13.85 -13.25 -1.17
CA ARG A 187 14.28 -14.15 -0.10
C ARG A 187 13.46 -13.90 1.15
N GLN A 188 13.30 -14.93 1.97
CA GLN A 188 12.54 -14.84 3.22
C GLN A 188 13.40 -14.37 4.41
N ASP A 189 14.72 -14.33 4.25
CA ASP A 189 15.72 -13.92 5.24
C ASP A 189 16.58 -12.76 4.70
N PRO A 190 16.01 -11.57 4.43
CA PRO A 190 16.78 -10.44 3.90
C PRO A 190 17.80 -9.94 4.94
N SER A 191 18.85 -9.30 4.44
CA SER A 191 19.80 -8.57 5.29
C SER A 191 19.13 -7.39 6.01
N ALA A 192 19.78 -6.85 7.03
CA ALA A 192 19.28 -5.68 7.76
C ALA A 192 19.06 -4.47 6.83
N ASP A 193 19.92 -4.26 5.82
CA ASP A 193 19.77 -3.18 4.83
C ASP A 193 18.58 -3.42 3.91
N GLU A 194 18.34 -4.67 3.48
CA GLU A 194 17.17 -5.02 2.68
C GLU A 194 15.88 -4.83 3.50
N TRP A 195 15.84 -5.24 4.77
CA TRP A 195 14.72 -4.99 5.65
C TRP A 195 14.44 -3.50 5.80
N ARG A 196 15.49 -2.71 6.06
CA ARG A 196 15.38 -1.26 6.14
C ARG A 196 14.81 -0.67 4.85
N SER A 197 15.28 -1.15 3.70
CA SER A 197 14.82 -0.66 2.38
C SER A 197 13.34 -0.92 2.10
N LEU A 198 12.71 -1.87 2.81
CA LEU A 198 11.29 -2.22 2.74
C LEU A 198 10.48 -1.63 3.92
N SER A 199 11.12 -0.88 4.82
CA SER A 199 10.54 -0.34 6.06
C SER A 199 10.35 1.17 5.97
N PRO A 200 9.25 1.70 5.42
CA PRO A 200 9.05 3.14 5.27
C PRO A 200 9.11 3.91 6.59
N ALA A 201 8.79 3.29 7.74
CA ALA A 201 8.94 3.92 9.04
C ALA A 201 10.40 4.25 9.40
N GLU A 202 11.38 3.53 8.84
CA GLU A 202 12.81 3.79 9.04
C GLU A 202 13.40 4.76 8.00
N LEU A 203 12.60 5.11 6.99
CA LEU A 203 12.99 5.96 5.85
C LEU A 203 12.31 7.32 5.85
N ALA A 204 11.37 7.56 6.79
CA ALA A 204 10.64 8.81 6.88
C ALA A 204 11.58 10.00 7.13
N GLY A 205 11.39 11.08 6.40
CA GLY A 205 12.13 12.32 6.50
C GLY A 205 11.20 13.54 6.48
N PRO A 206 11.73 14.77 6.66
CA PRO A 206 10.91 15.98 6.73
C PRO A 206 10.13 16.28 5.44
N GLU A 207 10.59 15.78 4.31
CA GLU A 207 9.94 15.95 3.00
C GLU A 207 8.98 14.80 2.64
N THR A 208 8.79 13.82 3.54
CA THR A 208 7.80 12.76 3.35
C THR A 208 6.40 13.37 3.29
N PRO A 209 5.55 13.01 2.33
CA PRO A 209 4.18 13.51 2.26
C PRO A 209 3.35 13.22 3.51
N PRO A 210 2.40 14.11 3.87
CA PRO A 210 1.45 13.87 4.94
C PRO A 210 0.65 12.59 4.71
N ALA A 211 0.24 11.91 5.79
CA ALA A 211 -0.45 10.64 5.72
C ALA A 211 -1.69 10.55 6.62
N PHE A 212 -2.76 9.98 6.08
CA PHE A 212 -3.90 9.47 6.82
C PHE A 212 -3.72 7.96 6.97
N LEU A 213 -3.62 7.47 8.21
CA LEU A 213 -3.48 6.05 8.52
C LEU A 213 -4.72 5.54 9.24
N TRP A 214 -5.14 4.33 8.90
CA TRP A 214 -6.16 3.64 9.66
C TRP A 214 -5.87 2.15 9.78
N THR A 215 -6.30 1.56 10.88
CA THR A 215 -6.17 0.13 11.17
C THR A 215 -7.17 -0.25 12.26
N THR A 216 -7.31 -1.54 12.53
CA THR A 216 -8.17 -2.07 13.57
C THR A 216 -7.34 -2.77 14.65
N ARG A 217 -7.79 -2.73 15.89
CA ARG A 217 -7.09 -3.38 17.01
C ARG A 217 -7.18 -4.91 16.95
N GLU A 218 -8.25 -5.42 16.34
CA GLU A 218 -8.51 -6.86 16.19
C GLU A 218 -7.92 -7.45 14.91
N ASP A 219 -7.14 -6.70 14.13
CA ASP A 219 -6.44 -7.23 12.95
C ASP A 219 -5.60 -8.44 13.35
N THR A 220 -6.01 -9.61 12.87
CA THR A 220 -5.40 -10.89 13.23
C THR A 220 -4.15 -11.23 12.41
N MET A 221 -3.81 -10.43 11.40
CA MET A 221 -2.68 -10.68 10.50
C MET A 221 -1.56 -9.67 10.68
N VAL A 222 -1.85 -8.37 10.58
CA VAL A 222 -0.87 -7.30 10.69
C VAL A 222 -1.08 -6.56 12.00
N PRO A 223 -0.11 -6.57 12.93
CA PRO A 223 -0.24 -5.85 14.19
C PRO A 223 -0.54 -4.37 13.97
N SER A 224 -1.55 -3.83 14.67
CA SER A 224 -1.94 -2.42 14.56
C SER A 224 -0.81 -1.45 14.91
N GLU A 225 0.18 -1.91 15.66
CA GLU A 225 1.43 -1.23 15.99
C GLU A 225 2.22 -0.81 14.73
N GLN A 226 2.04 -1.50 13.60
CA GLN A 226 2.68 -1.11 12.33
C GLN A 226 2.25 0.30 11.91
N SER A 227 0.96 0.61 11.96
CA SER A 227 0.45 1.96 11.66
C SER A 227 0.94 2.99 12.67
N LEU A 228 1.05 2.62 13.95
CA LEU A 228 1.61 3.49 14.98
C LEU A 228 3.09 3.79 14.74
N PHE A 229 3.91 2.80 14.36
CA PHE A 229 5.33 3.02 14.06
C PHE A 229 5.51 4.05 12.93
N TYR A 230 4.71 3.96 11.88
CA TYR A 230 4.83 4.90 10.77
C TYR A 230 4.33 6.30 11.14
N ALA A 231 3.20 6.42 11.86
CA ALA A 231 2.71 7.69 12.36
C ALA A 231 3.75 8.38 13.27
N GLN A 232 4.35 7.64 14.20
CA GLN A 232 5.40 8.16 15.09
C GLN A 232 6.65 8.61 14.30
N ALA A 233 7.05 7.85 13.27
CA ALA A 233 8.16 8.23 12.41
C ALA A 233 7.88 9.55 11.67
N LEU A 234 6.67 9.74 11.13
CA LEU A 234 6.24 10.98 10.48
C LEU A 234 6.21 12.16 11.47
N TRP A 235 5.61 11.99 12.65
CA TRP A 235 5.56 13.02 13.69
C TRP A 235 6.95 13.41 14.17
N ALA A 236 7.87 12.47 14.30
CA ALA A 236 9.27 12.75 14.68
C ALA A 236 10.00 13.63 13.64
N GLN A 237 9.55 13.60 12.38
CA GLN A 237 10.06 14.45 11.30
C GLN A 237 9.26 15.75 11.12
N GLY A 238 8.25 16.01 11.96
CA GLY A 238 7.38 17.18 11.84
C GLY A 238 6.36 17.06 10.68
N VAL A 239 6.18 15.85 10.11
CA VAL A 239 5.25 15.61 9.01
C VAL A 239 3.84 15.37 9.58
N PRO A 240 2.80 16.06 9.06
CA PRO A 240 1.42 15.83 9.49
C PRO A 240 0.97 14.39 9.21
N ALA A 241 0.47 13.72 10.25
CA ALA A 241 -0.12 12.40 10.12
C ALA A 241 -1.35 12.26 11.02
N ALA A 242 -2.46 11.77 10.45
CA ALA A 242 -3.64 11.36 11.19
C ALA A 242 -3.62 9.83 11.34
N LEU A 243 -3.82 9.33 12.57
CA LEU A 243 -3.90 7.90 12.85
C LEU A 243 -5.24 7.57 13.49
N HIS A 244 -5.99 6.66 12.85
CA HIS A 244 -7.27 6.14 13.32
C HIS A 244 -7.13 4.65 13.65
N LEU A 245 -7.25 4.32 14.92
CA LEU A 245 -7.24 2.96 15.43
C LEU A 245 -8.64 2.60 15.89
N PHE A 246 -9.36 1.81 15.09
CA PHE A 246 -10.68 1.30 15.43
C PHE A 246 -10.56 0.06 16.34
N SER A 247 -11.58 -0.15 17.19
CA SER A 247 -11.52 -1.27 18.14
C SER A 247 -11.69 -2.61 17.45
N ARG A 248 -12.61 -2.67 16.47
CA ARG A 248 -13.03 -3.93 15.82
C ARG A 248 -12.73 -3.95 14.35
N GLY A 249 -12.51 -5.16 13.84
CA GLY A 249 -12.30 -5.46 12.45
C GLY A 249 -11.08 -6.36 12.22
N ASP A 250 -11.14 -7.21 11.21
CA ASP A 250 -10.03 -8.08 10.82
C ASP A 250 -9.21 -7.42 9.69
N HIS A 251 -8.15 -8.08 9.29
CA HIS A 251 -7.31 -7.62 8.18
C HIS A 251 -8.05 -7.68 6.84
N GLY A 252 -7.86 -6.66 6.01
CA GLY A 252 -8.32 -6.70 4.62
C GLY A 252 -9.79 -6.32 4.43
N GLU A 253 -10.32 -5.36 5.19
CA GLU A 253 -11.73 -4.95 5.09
C GLU A 253 -12.06 -4.02 3.89
N GLY A 254 -11.07 -3.50 3.16
CA GLY A 254 -11.31 -2.59 2.04
C GLY A 254 -12.12 -1.35 2.46
N LEU A 255 -13.32 -1.15 1.91
CA LEU A 255 -14.22 -0.06 2.32
C LEU A 255 -14.85 -0.27 3.71
N ALA A 256 -14.66 -1.44 4.32
CA ALA A 256 -15.18 -1.80 5.64
C ALA A 256 -16.70 -1.64 5.78
N GLU A 257 -17.49 -1.79 4.71
CA GLU A 257 -18.93 -1.51 4.66
C GLU A 257 -19.75 -2.27 5.72
N GLN A 258 -19.27 -3.44 6.14
CA GLN A 258 -19.94 -4.27 7.15
C GLN A 258 -19.47 -3.99 8.59
N ASN A 259 -18.44 -3.16 8.76
CA ASN A 259 -17.88 -2.87 10.08
C ASN A 259 -18.53 -1.60 10.66
N PRO A 260 -19.23 -1.68 11.82
CA PRO A 260 -19.95 -0.55 12.38
C PRO A 260 -19.04 0.58 12.88
N GLU A 261 -17.75 0.33 13.08
CA GLU A 261 -16.80 1.32 13.57
C GLU A 261 -15.93 1.91 12.45
N SER A 262 -15.35 1.05 11.60
CA SER A 262 -14.37 1.48 10.60
C SER A 262 -14.97 1.91 9.25
N HIS A 263 -16.25 1.63 8.95
CA HIS A 263 -16.87 1.99 7.67
C HIS A 263 -16.86 3.51 7.35
N PHE A 264 -16.59 4.36 8.33
CA PHE A 264 -16.47 5.81 8.12
C PHE A 264 -15.07 6.25 7.63
N TRP A 265 -14.09 5.34 7.59
CA TRP A 265 -12.72 5.74 7.22
C TRP A 265 -12.65 6.43 5.85
N PRO A 266 -13.43 6.05 4.82
CA PRO A 266 -13.28 6.68 3.50
C PRO A 266 -13.71 8.15 3.50
N GLU A 267 -14.83 8.48 4.19
CA GLU A 267 -15.31 9.86 4.36
C GLU A 267 -14.34 10.69 5.22
N MET A 268 -13.78 10.10 6.26
CA MET A 268 -12.78 10.76 7.11
C MET A 268 -11.51 11.08 6.29
N ALA A 269 -11.02 10.11 5.50
CA ALA A 269 -9.87 10.31 4.62
C ALA A 269 -10.15 11.38 3.54
N HIS A 270 -11.35 11.34 2.93
CA HIS A 270 -11.77 12.36 1.97
C HIS A 270 -11.75 13.76 2.58
N SER A 271 -12.37 13.92 3.76
CA SER A 271 -12.42 15.21 4.46
C SER A 271 -11.01 15.70 4.84
N TRP A 272 -10.13 14.80 5.28
CA TRP A 272 -8.75 15.11 5.60
C TRP A 272 -7.96 15.56 4.37
N LEU A 273 -8.11 14.88 3.22
CA LEU A 273 -7.48 15.28 1.95
C LEU A 273 -7.95 16.67 1.47
N LEU A 274 -9.26 16.97 1.61
CA LEU A 274 -9.78 18.30 1.26
C LEU A 274 -9.21 19.40 2.14
N ALA A 275 -8.99 19.12 3.44
CA ALA A 275 -8.36 20.08 4.34
C ALA A 275 -6.92 20.41 3.93
N LEU A 276 -6.15 19.42 3.45
CA LEU A 276 -4.80 19.67 2.92
C LEU A 276 -4.81 20.57 1.69
N ILE A 277 -5.71 20.32 0.74
CA ILE A 277 -5.84 21.14 -0.47
C ILE A 277 -6.22 22.60 -0.12
N GLY A 278 -7.07 22.79 0.90
CA GLY A 278 -7.52 24.14 1.32
C GLY A 278 -6.47 24.93 2.09
N THR A 279 -5.41 24.31 2.59
CA THR A 279 -4.31 25.01 3.30
C THR A 279 -3.20 25.52 2.39
N GLU A 280 -3.17 25.09 1.11
CA GLU A 280 -2.17 25.49 0.10
C GLU A 280 -2.65 26.68 -0.77
N SER A 281 -3.85 27.23 -0.49
CA SER A 281 -4.46 28.34 -1.28
C SER A 281 -4.35 29.72 -0.53
#